data_6609deea22cd9557db7087975398bd1c
#
_entry.id   6609deea22cd9557db7087975398bd1c
#
_cell.length_a   1.000
_cell.length_b   1.000
_cell.length_c   1.000
_cell.angle_alpha   90.00
_cell.angle_beta   90.00
_cell.angle_gamma   90.00
#
_symmetry.space_group_name_H-M   'P 1'
#
loop_
_entity.id
_entity.type
_entity.pdbx_description
1 polymer ?
#
loop_
_entity_poly.entity_id
_entity_poly.type
_entity_poly.pdbx_seq_one_letter_code
_entity_poly.pdbx_strand_id
1 'polypeptide(L)'
;LVTNLLVTAVIYTMIATPFAATMIVRTRSQQERGNMGILRAVGNYASGMVISIATIPITNMLGGTQAAWIKYGAVIALIVLLSLLICYANGSKAMRKAVEDDTAAAEPEEEPVNFLTAVKCLFGNKYWVIVLLFNLITAVSSAIAASSGAYYCKWIFGNDNLVAIVGSAGLLSTFLGFVLSNPIIKKLGVKGTINLGLLGYAASCAVRCFVPTNLAAYIGSGLVGSFIQIPLMCLYGVLLAMAVDYNEYKYDKKLVAVSSGAIGFGNKVGAGL
;
A
#
# COMPACT_ATOMS: atom_id res chain seq x y z
N LEU A 1 -1.24 -14.47 -18.70
CA LEU A 1 -0.90 -13.06 -18.82
C LEU A 1 -2.15 -12.19 -18.94
N VAL A 2 -3.00 -12.41 -19.97
CA VAL A 2 -4.22 -11.60 -20.24
C VAL A 2 -5.16 -11.61 -19.04
N THR A 3 -5.45 -12.76 -18.45
CA THR A 3 -6.34 -12.90 -17.28
C THR A 3 -5.80 -12.13 -16.08
N ASN A 4 -4.49 -12.20 -15.82
CA ASN A 4 -3.87 -11.46 -14.73
C ASN A 4 -3.97 -9.94 -14.95
N LEU A 5 -3.69 -9.48 -16.16
CA LEU A 5 -3.81 -8.06 -16.53
C LEU A 5 -5.25 -7.56 -16.41
N LEU A 6 -6.23 -8.34 -16.84
CA LEU A 6 -7.66 -8.01 -16.73
C LEU A 6 -8.08 -7.92 -15.26
N VAL A 7 -7.69 -8.87 -14.42
CA VAL A 7 -8.05 -8.87 -13.00
C VAL A 7 -7.35 -7.73 -12.25
N THR A 8 -6.04 -7.56 -12.44
CA THR A 8 -5.26 -6.60 -11.64
C THR A 8 -5.37 -5.16 -12.13
N ALA A 9 -5.45 -4.93 -13.43
CA ALA A 9 -5.51 -3.57 -13.97
C ALA A 9 -6.94 -3.06 -14.15
N VAL A 10 -7.87 -3.90 -14.61
CA VAL A 10 -9.24 -3.45 -14.92
C VAL A 10 -10.17 -3.68 -13.72
N ILE A 11 -10.41 -4.94 -13.36
CA ILE A 11 -11.42 -5.28 -12.32
C ILE A 11 -11.06 -4.68 -10.97
N TYR A 12 -9.80 -4.83 -10.55
CA TYR A 12 -9.34 -4.26 -9.29
C TYR A 12 -9.50 -2.73 -9.25
N THR A 13 -9.16 -2.04 -10.33
CA THR A 13 -9.27 -0.57 -10.39
C THR A 13 -10.74 -0.13 -10.36
N MET A 14 -11.64 -0.85 -11.05
CA MET A 14 -13.08 -0.56 -11.01
C MET A 14 -13.67 -0.70 -9.61
N ILE A 15 -13.15 -1.59 -8.78
CA ILE A 15 -13.59 -1.78 -7.39
C ILE A 15 -12.89 -0.81 -6.44
N ALA A 16 -11.58 -0.63 -6.58
CA ALA A 16 -10.76 0.15 -5.65
C ALA A 16 -11.06 1.65 -5.69
N THR A 17 -11.41 2.18 -6.87
CA THR A 17 -11.69 3.62 -7.04
C THR A 17 -12.96 4.06 -6.31
N PRO A 18 -14.14 3.44 -6.51
CA PRO A 18 -15.33 3.79 -5.75
C PRO A 18 -15.17 3.54 -4.24
N PHE A 19 -14.48 2.44 -3.86
CA PHE A 19 -14.20 2.15 -2.46
C PHE A 19 -13.35 3.23 -1.79
N ALA A 20 -12.37 3.79 -2.48
CA ALA A 20 -11.59 4.90 -1.96
C ALA A 20 -12.43 6.17 -1.81
N ALA A 21 -13.33 6.45 -2.75
CA ALA A 21 -14.23 7.59 -2.70
C ALA A 21 -15.22 7.53 -1.51
N THR A 22 -15.73 6.34 -1.16
CA THR A 22 -16.66 6.18 -0.04
C THR A 22 -16.10 6.65 1.30
N MET A 23 -14.77 6.57 1.50
CA MET A 23 -14.13 7.06 2.73
C MET A 23 -14.15 8.58 2.83
N ILE A 24 -14.07 9.26 1.70
CA ILE A 24 -14.03 10.74 1.64
C ILE A 24 -15.43 11.31 1.87
N VAL A 25 -16.44 10.70 1.28
CA VAL A 25 -17.82 11.19 1.29
C VAL A 25 -18.54 10.88 2.62
N ARG A 26 -18.10 9.84 3.35
CA ARG A 26 -18.80 9.32 4.53
C ARG A 26 -18.77 10.26 5.73
N THR A 27 -17.75 11.09 5.90
CA THR A 27 -17.61 11.98 7.06
C THR A 27 -16.84 13.25 6.73
N ARG A 28 -17.24 14.35 7.38
CA ARG A 28 -16.53 15.65 7.32
C ARG A 28 -15.38 15.72 8.33
N SER A 29 -15.36 14.82 9.34
CA SER A 29 -14.36 14.82 10.39
C SER A 29 -13.00 14.29 9.89
N GLN A 30 -11.96 15.10 9.96
CA GLN A 30 -10.59 14.68 9.60
C GLN A 30 -10.08 13.56 10.51
N GLN A 31 -10.48 13.55 11.78
CA GLN A 31 -10.09 12.51 12.73
C GLN A 31 -10.71 11.16 12.38
N GLU A 32 -11.99 11.13 12.01
CA GLU A 32 -12.67 9.91 11.58
C GLU A 32 -12.09 9.38 10.25
N ARG A 33 -11.79 10.26 9.31
CA ARG A 33 -11.08 9.88 8.07
C ARG A 33 -9.72 9.26 8.36
N GLY A 34 -8.98 9.83 9.30
CA GLY A 34 -7.70 9.28 9.76
C GLY A 34 -7.86 7.88 10.36
N ASN A 35 -8.83 7.69 11.24
CA ASN A 35 -9.12 6.38 11.85
C ASN A 35 -9.55 5.33 10.80
N MET A 36 -10.41 5.71 9.85
CA MET A 36 -10.79 4.83 8.74
C MET A 36 -9.59 4.48 7.86
N GLY A 37 -8.69 5.42 7.60
CA GLY A 37 -7.45 5.19 6.88
C GLY A 37 -6.54 4.17 7.57
N ILE A 38 -6.39 4.28 8.88
CA ILE A 38 -5.63 3.33 9.71
C ILE A 38 -6.27 1.94 9.67
N LEU A 39 -7.59 1.84 9.88
CA LEU A 39 -8.31 0.57 9.82
C LEU A 39 -8.20 -0.09 8.45
N ARG A 40 -8.27 0.69 7.38
CA ARG A 40 -8.05 0.19 6.01
C ARG A 40 -6.63 -0.34 5.82
N ALA A 41 -5.62 0.38 6.30
CA ALA A 41 -4.24 -0.07 6.21
C ALA A 41 -4.02 -1.37 6.98
N VAL A 42 -4.49 -1.44 8.23
CA VAL A 42 -4.42 -2.65 9.07
C VAL A 42 -5.15 -3.81 8.39
N GLY A 43 -6.35 -3.59 7.86
CA GLY A 43 -7.12 -4.61 7.14
C GLY A 43 -6.39 -5.14 5.90
N ASN A 44 -5.80 -4.26 5.09
CA ASN A 44 -5.01 -4.64 3.92
C ASN A 44 -3.80 -5.50 4.29
N TYR A 45 -3.05 -5.09 5.32
CA TYR A 45 -1.90 -5.87 5.77
C TYR A 45 -2.31 -7.19 6.41
N ALA A 46 -3.32 -7.20 7.28
CA ALA A 46 -3.80 -8.41 7.92
C ALA A 46 -4.32 -9.44 6.90
N SER A 47 -5.11 -9.01 5.91
CA SER A 47 -5.62 -9.91 4.87
C SER A 47 -4.50 -10.45 3.96
N GLY A 48 -3.58 -9.59 3.52
CA GLY A 48 -2.42 -9.99 2.74
C GLY A 48 -1.54 -11.00 3.49
N MET A 49 -1.38 -10.80 4.78
CA MET A 49 -0.66 -11.65 5.70
C MET A 49 -1.30 -13.04 5.82
N VAL A 50 -2.60 -13.09 6.13
CA VAL A 50 -3.34 -14.36 6.25
C VAL A 50 -3.25 -15.16 4.95
N ILE A 51 -3.48 -14.51 3.80
CA ILE A 51 -3.38 -15.15 2.50
C ILE A 51 -1.96 -15.66 2.24
N SER A 52 -0.93 -14.85 2.48
CA SER A 52 0.46 -15.22 2.23
C SER A 52 0.90 -16.44 3.05
N ILE A 53 0.52 -16.50 4.32
CA ILE A 53 0.86 -17.63 5.21
C ILE A 53 0.03 -18.87 4.87
N ALA A 54 -1.26 -18.71 4.59
CA ALA A 54 -2.20 -19.80 4.43
C ALA A 54 -2.11 -20.50 3.06
N THR A 55 -1.70 -19.79 1.99
CA THR A 55 -1.75 -20.30 0.62
C THR A 55 -0.98 -21.59 0.43
N ILE A 56 0.30 -21.62 0.79
CA ILE A 56 1.16 -22.79 0.57
C ILE A 56 0.73 -24.00 1.43
N PRO A 57 0.54 -23.86 2.76
CA PRO A 57 0.07 -24.98 3.57
C PRO A 57 -1.27 -25.55 3.11
N ILE A 58 -2.25 -24.70 2.81
CA ILE A 58 -3.59 -25.17 2.40
C ILE A 58 -3.53 -25.86 1.03
N THR A 59 -2.82 -25.32 0.06
CA THR A 59 -2.69 -25.96 -1.26
C THR A 59 -1.95 -27.29 -1.17
N ASN A 60 -0.93 -27.43 -0.32
CA ASN A 60 -0.23 -28.66 -0.07
C ASN A 60 -1.12 -29.71 0.64
N MET A 61 -1.91 -29.30 1.64
CA MET A 61 -2.90 -30.18 2.29
C MET A 61 -3.96 -30.68 1.32
N LEU A 62 -4.30 -29.92 0.29
CA LEU A 62 -5.24 -30.30 -0.78
C LEU A 62 -4.58 -31.15 -1.88
N GLY A 63 -3.31 -31.55 -1.71
CA GLY A 63 -2.59 -32.44 -2.61
C GLY A 63 -1.63 -31.76 -3.59
N GLY A 64 -1.40 -30.43 -3.50
CA GLY A 64 -0.40 -29.68 -4.29
C GLY A 64 -0.62 -29.65 -5.80
N THR A 65 -1.75 -30.20 -6.28
CA THR A 65 -2.09 -30.33 -7.71
C THR A 65 -2.72 -29.06 -8.26
N GLN A 66 -2.79 -28.93 -9.59
CA GLN A 66 -3.52 -27.85 -10.25
C GLN A 66 -4.99 -27.75 -9.76
N ALA A 67 -5.64 -28.89 -9.53
CA ALA A 67 -6.99 -28.93 -8.99
C ALA A 67 -7.09 -28.36 -7.57
N ALA A 68 -6.06 -28.54 -6.73
CA ALA A 68 -5.98 -27.94 -5.40
C ALA A 68 -5.90 -26.40 -5.48
N TRP A 69 -5.12 -25.87 -6.39
CA TRP A 69 -5.03 -24.43 -6.64
C TRP A 69 -6.34 -23.83 -7.13
N ILE A 70 -7.07 -24.53 -8.00
CA ILE A 70 -8.40 -24.09 -8.49
C ILE A 70 -9.39 -24.06 -7.32
N LYS A 71 -9.44 -25.10 -6.48
CA LYS A 71 -10.32 -25.16 -5.30
C LYS A 71 -10.00 -24.03 -4.31
N TYR A 72 -8.72 -23.84 -4.01
CA TYR A 72 -8.28 -22.74 -3.14
C TYR A 72 -8.67 -21.38 -3.69
N GLY A 73 -8.42 -21.13 -4.98
CA GLY A 73 -8.80 -19.92 -5.66
C GLY A 73 -10.31 -19.64 -5.62
N ALA A 74 -11.14 -20.70 -5.81
CA ALA A 74 -12.59 -20.60 -5.73
C ALA A 74 -13.08 -20.22 -4.32
N VAL A 75 -12.48 -20.78 -3.26
CA VAL A 75 -12.79 -20.43 -1.87
C VAL A 75 -12.43 -18.96 -1.59
N ILE A 76 -11.24 -18.52 -1.99
CA ILE A 76 -10.83 -17.12 -1.82
C ILE A 76 -11.75 -16.18 -2.60
N ALA A 77 -12.12 -16.52 -3.84
CA ALA A 77 -13.04 -15.74 -4.65
C ALA A 77 -14.42 -15.59 -3.98
N LEU A 78 -14.93 -16.66 -3.37
CA LEU A 78 -16.18 -16.62 -2.61
C LEU A 78 -16.08 -15.70 -1.39
N ILE A 79 -14.99 -15.78 -0.63
CA ILE A 79 -14.75 -14.89 0.54
C ILE A 79 -14.69 -13.42 0.09
N VAL A 80 -13.98 -13.13 -1.00
CA VAL A 80 -13.89 -11.77 -1.56
C VAL A 80 -15.26 -11.27 -2.00
N LEU A 81 -16.05 -12.10 -2.70
CA LEU A 81 -17.39 -11.75 -3.15
C LEU A 81 -18.31 -11.41 -1.95
N LEU A 82 -18.34 -12.26 -0.94
CA LEU A 82 -19.14 -12.04 0.27
C LEU A 82 -18.68 -10.75 1.00
N SER A 83 -17.38 -10.53 1.11
CA SER A 83 -16.83 -9.30 1.73
C SER A 83 -17.25 -8.04 0.98
N LEU A 84 -17.23 -8.08 -0.35
CA LEU A 84 -17.67 -6.96 -1.19
C LEU A 84 -19.18 -6.70 -1.06
N LEU A 85 -20.00 -7.75 -1.01
CA LEU A 85 -21.45 -7.62 -0.81
C LEU A 85 -21.79 -7.01 0.55
N ILE A 86 -21.10 -7.44 1.62
CA ILE A 86 -21.25 -6.88 2.97
C ILE A 86 -20.80 -5.41 2.97
N CYS A 87 -19.69 -5.10 2.33
CA CYS A 87 -19.19 -3.73 2.22
C CYS A 87 -20.17 -2.82 1.49
N TYR A 88 -20.74 -3.30 0.37
CA TYR A 88 -21.74 -2.57 -0.39
C TYR A 88 -23.03 -2.33 0.43
N ALA A 89 -23.55 -3.35 1.07
CA ALA A 89 -24.77 -3.25 1.87
C ALA A 89 -24.62 -2.26 3.06
N ASN A 90 -23.49 -2.33 3.75
CA ASN A 90 -23.21 -1.43 4.88
C ASN A 90 -22.84 -0.02 4.39
N GLY A 91 -22.09 0.12 3.31
CA GLY A 91 -21.74 1.39 2.71
C GLY A 91 -22.96 2.17 2.21
N SER A 92 -23.89 1.49 1.53
CA SER A 92 -25.14 2.07 1.07
C SER A 92 -26.02 2.59 2.21
N LYS A 93 -26.17 1.80 3.30
CA LYS A 93 -26.92 2.23 4.48
C LYS A 93 -26.28 3.44 5.19
N ALA A 94 -24.97 3.40 5.37
CA ALA A 94 -24.23 4.48 6.00
C ALA A 94 -24.27 5.77 5.19
N MET A 95 -24.22 5.68 3.86
CA MET A 95 -24.31 6.81 2.96
C MET A 95 -25.70 7.46 3.02
N ARG A 96 -26.78 6.67 2.97
CA ARG A 96 -28.15 7.19 3.13
C ARG A 96 -28.31 7.94 4.44
N LYS A 97 -27.83 7.37 5.55
CA LYS A 97 -27.90 8.00 6.86
C LYS A 97 -27.09 9.31 6.90
N ALA A 98 -25.89 9.33 6.31
CA ALA A 98 -25.07 10.53 6.27
C ALA A 98 -25.70 11.66 5.45
N VAL A 99 -26.44 11.33 4.40
CA VAL A 99 -27.21 12.30 3.59
C VAL A 99 -28.42 12.80 4.38
N GLU A 100 -29.16 11.92 5.06
CA GLU A 100 -30.30 12.29 5.90
C GLU A 100 -29.91 13.20 7.07
N ASP A 101 -28.77 12.93 7.71
CA ASP A 101 -28.25 13.69 8.86
C ASP A 101 -27.48 14.96 8.44
N ASP A 102 -27.39 15.29 7.14
CA ASP A 102 -26.58 16.38 6.55
C ASP A 102 -25.09 16.37 7.00
N THR A 103 -24.60 15.19 7.34
CA THR A 103 -23.21 14.95 7.77
C THR A 103 -22.33 14.48 6.62
N ALA A 104 -22.91 14.18 5.47
CA ALA A 104 -22.16 13.84 4.26
C ALA A 104 -21.26 15.02 3.88
N ALA A 105 -19.98 14.72 3.64
CA ALA A 105 -19.11 15.72 3.08
C ALA A 105 -19.62 16.07 1.68
N ALA A 106 -19.91 17.34 1.44
CA ALA A 106 -19.99 17.82 0.07
C ALA A 106 -18.67 17.45 -0.60
N GLU A 107 -18.73 16.84 -1.79
CA GLU A 107 -17.51 16.73 -2.59
C GLU A 107 -16.96 18.15 -2.71
N PRO A 108 -15.67 18.38 -2.47
CA PRO A 108 -15.08 19.65 -2.83
C PRO A 108 -15.40 19.81 -4.32
N GLU A 109 -16.18 20.84 -4.66
CA GLU A 109 -16.36 21.24 -6.06
C GLU A 109 -14.97 21.66 -6.55
N GLU A 110 -14.20 20.66 -7.01
CA GLU A 110 -13.01 20.96 -7.81
C GLU A 110 -13.55 21.58 -9.10
N GLU A 111 -13.28 22.87 -9.31
CA GLU A 111 -13.57 23.49 -10.60
C GLU A 111 -13.06 22.58 -11.72
N PRO A 112 -13.84 22.34 -12.77
CA PRO A 112 -13.45 21.46 -13.86
C PRO A 112 -12.19 22.00 -14.54
N VAL A 113 -11.04 21.53 -14.12
CA VAL A 113 -9.74 21.91 -14.69
C VAL A 113 -9.44 21.03 -15.86
N ASN A 114 -9.08 21.62 -17.00
CA ASN A 114 -8.62 20.87 -18.16
C ASN A 114 -7.46 19.96 -17.74
N PHE A 115 -7.53 18.67 -18.08
CA PHE A 115 -6.56 17.65 -17.70
C PHE A 115 -5.11 18.06 -18.00
N LEU A 116 -4.85 18.63 -19.19
CA LEU A 116 -3.51 19.08 -19.56
C LEU A 116 -3.00 20.20 -18.65
N THR A 117 -3.88 21.11 -18.24
CA THR A 117 -3.54 22.18 -17.29
C THR A 117 -3.25 21.62 -15.91
N ALA A 118 -4.05 20.66 -15.45
CA ALA A 118 -3.82 19.99 -14.18
C ALA A 118 -2.47 19.27 -14.15
N VAL A 119 -2.14 18.50 -15.18
CA VAL A 119 -0.85 17.82 -15.33
C VAL A 119 0.30 18.82 -15.33
N LYS A 120 0.17 19.93 -16.09
CA LYS A 120 1.21 20.98 -16.13
C LYS A 120 1.45 21.64 -14.77
N CYS A 121 0.38 21.91 -14.01
CA CYS A 121 0.48 22.46 -12.65
C CYS A 121 1.16 21.46 -11.70
N LEU A 122 0.82 20.18 -11.77
CA LEU A 122 1.41 19.14 -10.92
C LEU A 122 2.91 18.95 -11.20
N PHE A 123 3.30 18.84 -12.46
CA PHE A 123 4.71 18.73 -12.83
C PHE A 123 5.52 20.02 -12.60
N GLY A 124 4.87 21.19 -12.55
CA GLY A 124 5.45 22.46 -12.12
C GLY A 124 5.66 22.56 -10.60
N ASN A 125 5.10 21.63 -9.83
CA ASN A 125 5.26 21.55 -8.39
C ASN A 125 6.38 20.53 -8.04
N LYS A 126 7.56 21.06 -7.72
CA LYS A 126 8.74 20.23 -7.39
C LYS A 126 8.51 19.27 -6.23
N TYR A 127 7.72 19.64 -5.23
CA TYR A 127 7.45 18.78 -4.07
C TYR A 127 6.55 17.61 -4.46
N TRP A 128 5.56 17.86 -5.30
CA TRP A 128 4.72 16.80 -5.82
C TRP A 128 5.50 15.80 -6.71
N VAL A 129 6.39 16.31 -7.56
CA VAL A 129 7.28 15.46 -8.38
C VAL A 129 8.18 14.59 -7.51
N ILE A 130 8.72 15.13 -6.42
CA ILE A 130 9.54 14.37 -5.46
C ILE A 130 8.70 13.24 -4.82
N VAL A 131 7.45 13.53 -4.40
CA VAL A 131 6.55 12.53 -3.81
C VAL A 131 6.19 11.45 -4.85
N LEU A 132 5.94 11.83 -6.10
CA LEU A 132 5.68 10.88 -7.20
C LEU A 132 6.87 9.96 -7.44
N LEU A 133 8.08 10.51 -7.57
CA LEU A 133 9.31 9.73 -7.79
C LEU A 133 9.61 8.82 -6.60
N PHE A 134 9.45 9.32 -5.39
CA PHE A 134 9.61 8.53 -4.17
C PHE A 134 8.66 7.32 -4.17
N ASN A 135 7.40 7.52 -4.52
CA ASN A 135 6.41 6.45 -4.64
C ASN A 135 6.79 5.43 -5.71
N LEU A 136 7.14 5.90 -6.90
CA LEU A 136 7.53 5.04 -8.02
C LEU A 136 8.75 4.17 -7.65
N ILE A 137 9.80 4.77 -7.09
CA ILE A 137 11.02 4.05 -6.68
C ILE A 137 10.70 3.03 -5.58
N THR A 138 9.85 3.40 -4.60
CA THR A 138 9.42 2.48 -3.54
C THR A 138 8.62 1.30 -4.11
N ALA A 139 7.75 1.55 -5.09
CA ALA A 139 6.97 0.51 -5.76
C ALA A 139 7.87 -0.46 -6.55
N VAL A 140 8.84 0.06 -7.30
CA VAL A 140 9.84 -0.75 -8.01
C VAL A 140 10.65 -1.59 -7.02
N SER A 141 11.16 -0.99 -5.95
CA SER A 141 11.96 -1.69 -4.94
C SER A 141 11.17 -2.81 -4.26
N SER A 142 9.89 -2.56 -3.96
CA SER A 142 8.99 -3.56 -3.36
C SER A 142 8.70 -4.71 -4.32
N ALA A 143 8.47 -4.42 -5.60
CA ALA A 143 8.25 -5.43 -6.63
C ALA A 143 9.48 -6.32 -6.83
N ILE A 144 10.68 -5.73 -6.90
CA ILE A 144 11.94 -6.47 -6.98
C ILE A 144 12.13 -7.35 -5.74
N ALA A 145 11.92 -6.81 -4.53
CA ALA A 145 12.07 -7.56 -3.29
C ALA A 145 11.10 -8.74 -3.21
N ALA A 146 9.84 -8.54 -3.60
CA ALA A 146 8.83 -9.59 -3.62
C ALA A 146 9.15 -10.70 -4.63
N SER A 147 9.60 -10.32 -5.83
CA SER A 147 9.93 -11.29 -6.89
C SER A 147 11.21 -12.06 -6.58
N SER A 148 12.26 -11.36 -6.14
CA SER A 148 13.59 -11.96 -5.91
C SER A 148 13.69 -12.79 -4.64
N GLY A 149 12.85 -12.50 -3.63
CA GLY A 149 12.94 -13.15 -2.32
C GLY A 149 12.84 -14.68 -2.37
N ALA A 150 11.90 -15.20 -3.15
CA ALA A 150 11.73 -16.64 -3.33
C ALA A 150 12.92 -17.30 -4.03
N TYR A 151 13.42 -16.66 -5.09
CA TYR A 151 14.61 -17.13 -5.82
C TYR A 151 15.86 -17.10 -4.94
N TYR A 152 15.99 -16.07 -4.11
CA TYR A 152 17.13 -15.94 -3.18
C TYR A 152 17.14 -17.09 -2.16
N CYS A 153 16.01 -17.41 -1.56
CA CYS A 153 15.89 -18.54 -0.65
C CYS A 153 16.21 -19.87 -1.33
N LYS A 154 15.73 -20.08 -2.54
CA LYS A 154 15.95 -21.30 -3.30
C LYS A 154 17.40 -21.48 -3.76
N TRP A 155 17.97 -20.48 -4.41
CA TRP A 155 19.24 -20.61 -5.10
C TRP A 155 20.47 -20.30 -4.25
N ILE A 156 20.33 -19.43 -3.24
CA ILE A 156 21.45 -19.06 -2.36
C ILE A 156 21.45 -19.89 -1.09
N PHE A 157 20.27 -20.10 -0.49
CA PHE A 157 20.17 -20.90 0.75
C PHE A 157 19.78 -22.36 0.51
N GLY A 158 19.38 -22.74 -0.70
CA GLY A 158 19.03 -24.12 -1.06
C GLY A 158 17.76 -24.66 -0.39
N ASN A 159 16.90 -23.78 0.20
CA ASN A 159 15.71 -24.19 0.93
C ASN A 159 14.53 -23.25 0.69
N ASP A 160 13.52 -23.74 -0.03
CA ASP A 160 12.31 -22.99 -0.37
C ASP A 160 11.45 -22.67 0.86
N ASN A 161 11.51 -23.49 1.92
CA ASN A 161 10.72 -23.26 3.14
C ASN A 161 11.16 -22.01 3.91
N LEU A 162 12.37 -21.51 3.66
CA LEU A 162 12.85 -20.26 4.25
C LEU A 162 12.00 -19.05 3.85
N VAL A 163 11.31 -19.10 2.71
CA VAL A 163 10.39 -18.03 2.28
C VAL A 163 9.29 -17.82 3.32
N ALA A 164 8.72 -18.90 3.86
CA ALA A 164 7.69 -18.80 4.91
C ALA A 164 8.26 -18.25 6.21
N ILE A 165 9.47 -18.65 6.59
CA ILE A 165 10.14 -18.16 7.82
C ILE A 165 10.47 -16.69 7.69
N VAL A 166 11.08 -16.27 6.57
CA VAL A 166 11.41 -14.86 6.30
C VAL A 166 10.15 -14.00 6.23
N GLY A 167 9.10 -14.53 5.57
CA GLY A 167 7.79 -13.87 5.50
C GLY A 167 7.17 -13.68 6.88
N SER A 168 7.06 -14.73 7.68
CA SER A 168 6.47 -14.65 9.03
C SER A 168 7.26 -13.72 9.96
N ALA A 169 8.59 -13.77 9.91
CA ALA A 169 9.45 -12.85 10.64
C ALA A 169 9.22 -11.39 10.20
N GLY A 170 9.11 -11.13 8.90
CA GLY A 170 8.77 -9.82 8.35
C GLY A 170 7.43 -9.27 8.83
N LEU A 171 6.45 -10.15 9.08
CA LEU A 171 5.14 -9.77 9.59
C LEU A 171 5.20 -9.23 11.02
N LEU A 172 5.93 -9.89 11.90
CA LEU A 172 6.14 -9.42 13.27
C LEU A 172 6.78 -8.03 13.27
N SER A 173 7.79 -7.85 12.43
CA SER A 173 8.48 -6.57 12.25
C SER A 173 7.54 -5.47 11.74
N THR A 174 6.69 -5.79 10.77
CA THR A 174 5.69 -4.88 10.22
C THR A 174 4.68 -4.46 11.28
N PHE A 175 4.16 -5.41 12.07
CA PHE A 175 3.23 -5.13 13.17
C PHE A 175 3.85 -4.18 14.20
N LEU A 176 5.07 -4.49 14.66
CA LEU A 176 5.81 -3.61 15.58
C LEU A 176 6.07 -2.23 14.96
N GLY A 177 6.37 -2.18 13.68
CA GLY A 177 6.53 -0.94 12.91
C GLY A 177 5.27 -0.07 12.96
N PHE A 178 4.07 -0.64 12.77
CA PHE A 178 2.82 0.11 12.88
C PHE A 178 2.56 0.64 14.30
N VAL A 179 2.73 -0.21 15.30
CA VAL A 179 2.53 0.19 16.71
C VAL A 179 3.47 1.33 17.12
N LEU A 180 4.72 1.26 16.68
CA LEU A 180 5.75 2.23 17.04
C LEU A 180 5.85 3.42 16.08
N SER A 181 5.13 3.41 14.94
CA SER A 181 5.15 4.53 13.98
C SER A 181 4.76 5.85 14.60
N ASN A 182 3.66 5.86 15.38
CA ASN A 182 3.16 7.09 15.99
C ASN A 182 4.16 7.72 16.99
N PRO A 183 4.73 6.99 17.97
CA PRO A 183 5.76 7.54 18.85
C PRO A 183 7.03 7.94 18.09
N ILE A 184 7.45 7.21 17.06
CA ILE A 184 8.61 7.56 16.24
C ILE A 184 8.39 8.88 15.51
N ILE A 185 7.23 9.03 14.85
CA ILE A 185 6.88 10.26 14.12
C ILE A 185 6.77 11.45 15.08
N LYS A 186 6.16 11.27 16.25
CA LYS A 186 6.06 12.34 17.26
C LYS A 186 7.42 12.79 17.80
N LYS A 187 8.36 11.85 18.00
CA LYS A 187 9.68 12.14 18.56
C LYS A 187 10.65 12.73 17.54
N LEU A 188 10.67 12.20 16.33
CA LEU A 188 11.64 12.59 15.29
C LEU A 188 11.09 13.65 14.32
N GLY A 189 9.77 13.86 14.33
CA GLY A 189 9.09 14.68 13.33
C GLY A 189 9.10 14.05 11.93
N VAL A 190 8.44 14.72 10.98
CA VAL A 190 8.29 14.22 9.60
C VAL A 190 9.66 14.04 8.93
N LYS A 191 10.52 15.06 8.97
CA LYS A 191 11.84 15.04 8.32
C LYS A 191 12.77 13.97 8.92
N GLY A 192 12.80 13.86 10.26
CA GLY A 192 13.62 12.86 10.96
C GLY A 192 13.18 11.43 10.62
N THR A 193 11.88 11.18 10.56
CA THR A 193 11.31 9.87 10.22
C THR A 193 11.61 9.49 8.76
N ILE A 194 11.56 10.44 7.82
CA ILE A 194 11.91 10.19 6.42
C ILE A 194 13.40 9.82 6.31
N ASN A 195 14.28 10.57 6.95
CA ASN A 195 15.71 10.29 6.92
C ASN A 195 16.02 8.93 7.56
N LEU A 196 15.42 8.63 8.71
CA LEU A 196 15.56 7.33 9.36
C LEU A 196 15.09 6.20 8.44
N GLY A 197 13.92 6.37 7.79
CA GLY A 197 13.34 5.40 6.87
C GLY A 197 14.25 5.10 5.68
N LEU A 198 14.70 6.15 5.00
CA LEU A 198 15.54 6.01 3.81
C LEU A 198 16.92 5.45 4.13
N LEU A 199 17.62 6.02 5.11
CA LEU A 199 18.97 5.59 5.48
C LEU A 199 18.97 4.20 6.11
N GLY A 200 18.01 3.90 6.97
CA GLY A 200 17.90 2.59 7.61
C GLY A 200 17.54 1.49 6.60
N TYR A 201 16.66 1.78 5.63
CA TYR A 201 16.35 0.83 4.56
C TYR A 201 17.56 0.61 3.64
N ALA A 202 18.26 1.68 3.27
CA ALA A 202 19.50 1.59 2.47
C ALA A 202 20.58 0.77 3.19
N ALA A 203 20.77 0.99 4.50
CA ALA A 203 21.68 0.19 5.31
C ALA A 203 21.29 -1.30 5.35
N SER A 204 19.99 -1.60 5.50
CA SER A 204 19.48 -2.98 5.46
C SER A 204 19.78 -3.67 4.12
N CYS A 205 19.62 -2.94 3.01
CA CYS A 205 19.96 -3.45 1.68
C CYS A 205 21.48 -3.65 1.53
N ALA A 206 22.29 -2.72 2.03
CA ALA A 206 23.74 -2.82 2.00
C ALA A 206 24.27 -4.07 2.74
N VAL A 207 23.71 -4.39 3.93
CA VAL A 207 24.05 -5.62 4.65
C VAL A 207 23.85 -6.86 3.80
N ARG A 208 22.74 -6.94 3.06
CA ARG A 208 22.47 -8.08 2.16
C ARG A 208 23.47 -8.17 0.98
N CYS A 209 23.96 -7.02 0.49
CA CYS A 209 24.97 -6.99 -0.56
C CYS A 209 26.35 -7.46 -0.08
N PHE A 210 26.74 -7.07 1.15
CA PHE A 210 28.06 -7.42 1.67
C PHE A 210 28.15 -8.84 2.25
N VAL A 211 27.04 -9.38 2.77
CA VAL A 211 27.00 -10.70 3.41
C VAL A 211 25.86 -11.56 2.83
N PRO A 212 25.92 -11.90 1.53
CA PRO A 212 24.81 -12.52 0.80
C PRO A 212 24.48 -13.93 1.26
N THR A 213 25.45 -14.71 1.77
CA THR A 213 25.28 -16.13 2.12
C THR A 213 24.89 -16.36 3.57
N ASN A 214 24.91 -15.33 4.42
CA ASN A 214 24.58 -15.47 5.83
C ASN A 214 23.06 -15.32 6.06
N LEU A 215 22.41 -16.40 6.43
CA LEU A 215 20.97 -16.45 6.67
C LEU A 215 20.53 -15.52 7.81
N ALA A 216 21.30 -15.45 8.89
CA ALA A 216 20.99 -14.59 10.03
C ALA A 216 21.07 -13.11 9.65
N ALA A 217 22.08 -12.71 8.87
CA ALA A 217 22.21 -11.35 8.33
C ALA A 217 21.05 -11.01 7.37
N TYR A 218 20.64 -11.97 6.55
CA TYR A 218 19.52 -11.81 5.61
C TYR A 218 18.18 -11.59 6.35
N ILE A 219 17.88 -12.43 7.33
CA ILE A 219 16.66 -12.30 8.15
C ILE A 219 16.72 -11.03 8.99
N GLY A 220 17.81 -10.80 9.70
CA GLY A 220 17.97 -9.64 10.59
C GLY A 220 17.86 -8.31 9.83
N SER A 221 18.54 -8.16 8.70
CA SER A 221 18.43 -6.98 7.87
C SER A 221 17.01 -6.81 7.30
N GLY A 222 16.34 -7.91 6.96
CA GLY A 222 14.94 -7.90 6.52
C GLY A 222 13.99 -7.38 7.59
N LEU A 223 14.15 -7.84 8.83
CA LEU A 223 13.36 -7.39 9.97
C LEU A 223 13.55 -5.89 10.23
N VAL A 224 14.79 -5.45 10.30
CA VAL A 224 15.14 -4.04 10.52
C VAL A 224 14.62 -3.17 9.37
N GLY A 225 14.82 -3.59 8.11
CA GLY A 225 14.34 -2.88 6.94
C GLY A 225 12.82 -2.73 6.91
N SER A 226 12.09 -3.81 7.15
CA SER A 226 10.63 -3.80 7.23
C SER A 226 10.13 -2.90 8.36
N PHE A 227 10.73 -3.00 9.55
CA PHE A 227 10.37 -2.17 10.69
C PHE A 227 10.52 -0.67 10.41
N ILE A 228 11.67 -0.26 9.85
CA ILE A 228 11.99 1.14 9.60
C ILE A 228 11.17 1.71 8.44
N GLN A 229 10.77 0.88 7.48
CA GLN A 229 9.98 1.31 6.32
C GLN A 229 8.55 1.69 6.68
N ILE A 230 7.94 1.08 7.73
CA ILE A 230 6.54 1.32 8.08
C ILE A 230 6.24 2.77 8.50
N PRO A 231 7.00 3.42 9.42
CA PRO A 231 6.80 4.82 9.73
C PRO A 231 6.90 5.74 8.52
N LEU A 232 7.79 5.43 7.58
CA LEU A 232 7.94 6.15 6.33
C LEU A 232 6.69 6.02 5.45
N MET A 233 6.13 4.82 5.35
CA MET A 233 4.88 4.58 4.61
C MET A 233 3.68 5.30 5.23
N CYS A 234 3.62 5.39 6.57
CA CYS A 234 2.58 6.13 7.27
C CYS A 234 2.60 7.64 6.95
N LEU A 235 3.78 8.20 6.69
CA LEU A 235 3.94 9.62 6.34
C LEU A 235 3.59 9.92 4.88
N TYR A 236 3.48 8.91 4.03
CA TYR A 236 3.26 9.11 2.60
C TYR A 236 2.01 9.94 2.28
N GLY A 237 0.88 9.64 2.94
CA GLY A 237 -0.35 10.42 2.79
C GLY A 237 -0.20 11.88 3.24
N VAL A 238 0.58 12.12 4.29
CA VAL A 238 0.88 13.47 4.79
C VAL A 238 1.73 14.24 3.79
N LEU A 239 2.75 13.60 3.22
CA LEU A 239 3.60 14.23 2.20
C LEU A 239 2.82 14.60 0.94
N LEU A 240 1.91 13.72 0.54
CA LEU A 240 1.02 14.01 -0.60
C LEU A 240 0.11 15.19 -0.31
N ALA A 241 -0.54 15.22 0.87
CA ALA A 241 -1.39 16.34 1.26
C ALA A 241 -0.63 17.65 1.26
N MET A 242 0.55 17.69 1.88
CA MET A 242 1.41 18.89 1.87
C MET A 242 1.82 19.33 0.46
N ALA A 243 2.06 18.39 -0.44
CA ALA A 243 2.39 18.71 -1.83
C ALA A 243 1.18 19.28 -2.59
N VAL A 244 -0.02 18.79 -2.31
CA VAL A 244 -1.27 19.33 -2.89
C VAL A 244 -1.59 20.71 -2.32
N ASP A 245 -1.43 20.92 -1.01
CA ASP A 245 -1.62 22.23 -0.38
C ASP A 245 -0.65 23.28 -0.96
N TYR A 246 0.61 22.88 -1.24
CA TYR A 246 1.57 23.76 -1.93
C TYR A 246 1.13 24.06 -3.36
N ASN A 247 0.48 23.11 -4.04
CA ASN A 247 -0.05 23.32 -5.38
C ASN A 247 -1.19 24.35 -5.36
N GLU A 248 -2.10 24.26 -4.38
CA GLU A 248 -3.16 25.22 -4.13
C GLU A 248 -2.59 26.64 -3.87
N TYR A 249 -1.58 26.73 -2.99
CA TYR A 249 -0.90 27.99 -2.71
C TYR A 249 -0.25 28.64 -3.95
N LYS A 250 0.37 27.82 -4.82
CA LYS A 250 1.14 28.34 -5.96
C LYS A 250 0.29 28.63 -7.20
N TYR A 251 -0.74 27.82 -7.45
CA TYR A 251 -1.53 27.84 -8.69
C TYR A 251 -3.01 28.12 -8.46
N ASP A 252 -3.42 28.36 -7.21
CA ASP A 252 -4.82 28.54 -6.81
C ASP A 252 -5.73 27.39 -7.28
N LYS A 253 -5.17 26.17 -7.30
CA LYS A 253 -5.85 24.95 -7.77
C LYS A 253 -5.54 23.76 -6.87
N LYS A 254 -6.59 23.25 -6.25
CA LYS A 254 -6.51 22.06 -5.38
C LYS A 254 -6.78 20.80 -6.21
N LEU A 255 -5.73 20.22 -6.78
CA LEU A 255 -5.80 19.08 -7.71
C LEU A 255 -5.68 17.73 -6.96
N VAL A 256 -6.57 17.43 -6.01
CA VAL A 256 -6.49 16.22 -5.17
C VAL A 256 -6.72 14.96 -5.99
N ALA A 257 -7.78 14.93 -6.79
CA ALA A 257 -8.17 13.75 -7.56
C ALA A 257 -7.12 13.40 -8.63
N VAL A 258 -6.67 14.40 -9.40
CA VAL A 258 -5.65 14.20 -10.45
C VAL A 258 -4.30 13.80 -9.83
N SER A 259 -3.93 14.41 -8.71
CA SER A 259 -2.72 14.10 -7.97
C SER A 259 -2.70 12.65 -7.47
N SER A 260 -3.78 12.22 -6.82
CA SER A 260 -3.92 10.85 -6.31
C SER A 260 -3.97 9.82 -7.43
N GLY A 261 -4.65 10.14 -8.53
CA GLY A 261 -4.71 9.29 -9.73
C GLY A 261 -3.34 9.09 -10.38
N ALA A 262 -2.56 10.15 -10.53
CA ALA A 262 -1.20 10.09 -11.08
C ALA A 262 -0.25 9.25 -10.20
N ILE A 263 -0.37 9.35 -8.88
CA ILE A 263 0.40 8.52 -7.95
C ILE A 263 -0.04 7.05 -8.03
N GLY A 264 -1.33 6.80 -8.12
CA GLY A 264 -1.86 5.45 -8.35
C GLY A 264 -1.32 4.83 -9.64
N PHE A 265 -1.24 5.62 -10.71
CA PHE A 265 -0.60 5.23 -11.96
C PHE A 265 0.90 4.94 -11.78
N GLY A 266 1.63 5.83 -11.07
CA GLY A 266 3.05 5.63 -10.75
C GLY A 266 3.30 4.32 -9.99
N ASN A 267 2.43 3.96 -9.03
CA ASN A 267 2.49 2.68 -8.33
C ASN A 267 2.33 1.48 -9.27
N LYS A 268 1.38 1.56 -10.20
CA LYS A 268 1.15 0.46 -11.18
C LYS A 268 2.33 0.31 -12.14
N VAL A 269 2.86 1.41 -12.63
CA VAL A 269 4.07 1.40 -13.48
C VAL A 269 5.27 0.84 -12.70
N GLY A 270 5.49 1.31 -11.47
CA GLY A 270 6.58 0.82 -10.64
C GLY A 270 6.48 -0.66 -10.28
N ALA A 271 5.28 -1.19 -10.09
CA ALA A 271 5.06 -2.61 -9.84
C ALA A 271 5.18 -3.48 -11.11
N GLY A 272 5.04 -2.88 -12.30
CA GLY A 272 5.13 -3.59 -13.59
C GLY A 272 6.54 -3.60 -14.19
N LEU A 273 7.42 -2.73 -13.73
CA LEU A 273 8.85 -2.68 -14.11
C LEU A 273 9.65 -3.74 -13.37
#